data_387d46b52423a1118b7729fa542835e8
#
_entry.id   387d46b52423a1118b7729fa542835e8
#
_cell.length_a   1.000
_cell.length_b   1.000
_cell.length_c   1.000
_cell.angle_alpha   90.00
_cell.angle_beta   90.00
_cell.angle_gamma   90.00
#
_symmetry.space_group_name_H-M   'P 1'
#
loop_
_entity.id
_entity.type
_entity.pdbx_description
1 polymer ?
#
loop_
_entity_poly.entity_id
_entity_poly.type
_entity_poly.pdbx_seq_one_letter_code
_entity_poly.pdbx_strand_id
1 'polypeptide(L)'
;MQFSLQNKPIDYKPSVIVAVAGYSFTPNFVFSWSKFTVSVANTQKIRMTYTNAYSPNIYHCRNILLGGNNLNGEYQSPWSNKFDYDYIMFIDTDQVFEPEQAYRLIDTMEANKDIEVLAGIYCMADGHLSTCILDWDEEFFAKNGRFDFKTPKELQELAQNQPRNLVKAFYGGLGFSIFRKGVFDKIKYPWFEPIVHKVGMGVDLMGEDVSLFYKLNEAGINFWVDPFIYVGHEKYAILRPPALV
;
A
#
# COMPACT_ATOMS: atom_id res chain seq x y z
N MET A 1 -11.92 0.45 -31.19
CA MET A 1 -11.08 1.57 -30.67
C MET A 1 -9.64 1.11 -30.65
N GLN A 2 -8.79 1.64 -31.52
CA GLN A 2 -7.35 1.34 -31.49
C GLN A 2 -6.73 2.10 -30.32
N PHE A 3 -6.25 1.37 -29.31
CA PHE A 3 -5.37 1.94 -28.30
C PHE A 3 -4.02 2.23 -28.96
N SER A 4 -3.71 3.51 -29.20
CA SER A 4 -2.37 3.91 -29.56
C SER A 4 -1.46 3.65 -28.37
N LEU A 5 -0.55 2.68 -28.52
CA LEU A 5 0.64 2.58 -27.69
C LEU A 5 1.41 3.89 -27.87
N GLN A 6 1.24 4.86 -26.99
CA GLN A 6 2.13 6.02 -26.96
C GLN A 6 3.51 5.49 -26.62
N ASN A 7 4.40 5.48 -27.62
CA ASN A 7 5.81 5.17 -27.42
C ASN A 7 6.36 6.19 -26.41
N LYS A 8 6.72 5.74 -25.22
CA LYS A 8 7.36 6.60 -24.22
C LYS A 8 8.69 7.13 -24.82
N PRO A 9 9.10 8.36 -24.50
CA PRO A 9 10.39 8.90 -24.95
C PRO A 9 11.55 7.97 -24.57
N ILE A 10 12.63 7.98 -25.36
CA ILE A 10 13.82 7.14 -25.13
C ILE A 10 14.42 7.34 -23.72
N ASP A 11 14.26 8.52 -23.12
CA ASP A 11 14.73 8.89 -21.77
C ASP A 11 13.62 8.87 -20.72
N TYR A 12 12.51 8.15 -20.95
CA TYR A 12 11.43 8.09 -19.99
C TYR A 12 11.87 7.42 -18.69
N LYS A 13 11.62 8.13 -17.59
CA LYS A 13 11.81 7.64 -16.21
C LYS A 13 10.49 7.76 -15.46
N PRO A 14 9.99 6.69 -14.83
CA PRO A 14 8.78 6.78 -14.02
C PRO A 14 8.90 7.87 -12.96
N SER A 15 7.84 8.68 -12.82
CA SER A 15 7.73 9.70 -11.79
C SER A 15 6.94 9.16 -10.62
N VAL A 16 7.55 9.09 -9.44
CA VAL A 16 7.00 8.48 -8.25
C VAL A 16 6.92 9.52 -7.12
N ILE A 17 5.72 9.71 -6.57
CA ILE A 17 5.55 10.45 -5.31
C ILE A 17 5.51 9.42 -4.19
N VAL A 18 6.51 9.44 -3.30
CA VAL A 18 6.54 8.59 -2.12
C VAL A 18 5.80 9.28 -0.99
N ALA A 19 4.74 8.65 -0.52
CA ALA A 19 3.84 9.16 0.51
C ALA A 19 4.14 8.48 1.86
N VAL A 20 4.65 9.23 2.82
CA VAL A 20 5.09 8.75 4.13
C VAL A 20 4.25 9.38 5.22
N ALA A 21 3.42 8.58 5.91
CA ALA A 21 2.55 9.05 6.97
C ALA A 21 3.23 8.93 8.33
N GLY A 22 3.29 10.02 9.11
CA GLY A 22 3.78 10.00 10.47
C GLY A 22 4.71 11.15 10.84
N TYR A 23 4.97 11.29 12.13
CA TYR A 23 5.88 12.27 12.72
C TYR A 23 7.14 11.66 13.32
N SER A 24 7.16 10.34 13.48
CA SER A 24 8.30 9.59 13.99
C SER A 24 8.69 8.50 13.00
N PHE A 25 9.96 8.22 12.93
CA PHE A 25 10.55 7.25 12.02
C PHE A 25 11.36 6.25 12.84
N THR A 26 11.19 4.96 12.58
CA THR A 26 12.04 3.97 13.25
C THR A 26 13.47 4.04 12.72
N PRO A 27 14.48 3.66 13.52
CA PRO A 27 15.87 3.69 13.09
C PRO A 27 16.12 2.89 11.80
N ASN A 28 15.54 1.68 11.69
CA ASN A 28 15.72 0.85 10.51
C ASN A 28 15.02 1.43 9.28
N PHE A 29 13.85 2.07 9.45
CA PHE A 29 13.23 2.84 8.36
C PHE A 29 14.18 3.93 7.85
N VAL A 30 14.81 4.71 8.74
CA VAL A 30 15.74 5.77 8.33
C VAL A 30 16.89 5.22 7.51
N PHE A 31 17.44 4.06 7.87
CA PHE A 31 18.49 3.40 7.09
C PHE A 31 17.96 2.92 5.73
N SER A 32 16.78 2.29 5.67
CA SER A 32 16.15 1.86 4.41
C SER A 32 15.87 3.05 3.49
N TRP A 33 15.30 4.11 4.04
CA TRP A 33 15.02 5.35 3.33
C TRP A 33 16.29 6.01 2.77
N SER A 34 17.35 6.07 3.59
CA SER A 34 18.65 6.65 3.17
C SER A 34 19.27 5.84 2.03
N LYS A 35 19.29 4.51 2.13
CA LYS A 35 19.76 3.63 1.04
C LYS A 35 18.96 3.86 -0.24
N PHE A 36 17.63 3.93 -0.13
CA PHE A 36 16.77 4.13 -1.29
C PHE A 36 17.00 5.49 -1.95
N THR A 37 17.04 6.57 -1.18
CA THR A 37 17.27 7.93 -1.72
C THR A 37 18.67 8.06 -2.39
N VAL A 38 19.71 7.49 -1.78
CA VAL A 38 21.05 7.44 -2.38
C VAL A 38 21.05 6.60 -3.66
N SER A 39 20.37 5.45 -3.66
CA SER A 39 20.23 4.62 -4.85
C SER A 39 19.51 5.35 -5.98
N VAL A 40 18.43 6.08 -5.68
CA VAL A 40 17.72 6.91 -6.68
C VAL A 40 18.64 7.98 -7.26
N ALA A 41 19.39 8.69 -6.42
CA ALA A 41 20.31 9.73 -6.86
C ALA A 41 21.42 9.16 -7.78
N ASN A 42 21.97 8.00 -7.45
CA ASN A 42 23.05 7.37 -8.21
C ASN A 42 22.58 6.72 -9.51
N THR A 43 21.46 5.99 -9.47
CA THR A 43 20.98 5.23 -10.65
C THR A 43 20.13 6.05 -11.59
N GLN A 44 19.45 7.07 -11.06
CA GLN A 44 18.49 7.89 -11.80
C GLN A 44 17.44 7.08 -12.59
N LYS A 45 17.09 5.88 -12.09
CA LYS A 45 16.08 5.02 -12.74
C LYS A 45 14.68 5.61 -12.70
N ILE A 46 14.39 6.42 -11.67
CA ILE A 46 13.10 7.07 -11.48
C ILE A 46 13.30 8.56 -11.17
N ARG A 47 12.26 9.35 -11.36
CA ARG A 47 12.13 10.69 -10.78
C ARG A 47 11.32 10.56 -9.49
N MET A 48 11.93 10.87 -8.37
CA MET A 48 11.29 10.71 -7.06
C MET A 48 11.03 12.06 -6.41
N THR A 49 9.82 12.23 -5.92
CA THR A 49 9.41 13.27 -4.99
C THR A 49 8.81 12.59 -3.76
N TYR A 50 8.79 13.21 -2.63
CA TYR A 50 8.17 12.66 -1.43
C TYR A 50 7.25 13.67 -0.76
N THR A 51 6.27 13.16 -0.04
CA THR A 51 5.35 13.93 0.80
C THR A 51 5.25 13.28 2.17
N ASN A 52 5.12 14.11 3.19
CA ASN A 52 4.89 13.64 4.56
C ASN A 52 3.75 14.44 5.17
N ALA A 53 2.92 13.78 5.95
CA ALA A 53 1.89 14.40 6.75
C ALA A 53 1.75 13.69 8.10
N TYR A 54 1.25 14.42 9.07
CA TYR A 54 0.90 13.88 10.38
C TYR A 54 -0.45 14.42 10.85
N SER A 55 -1.22 13.54 11.42
CA SER A 55 -2.41 13.84 12.22
C SER A 55 -2.59 12.73 13.26
N PRO A 56 -3.09 13.03 14.47
CA PRO A 56 -3.48 12.00 15.44
C PRO A 56 -4.57 11.04 14.91
N ASN A 57 -5.38 11.50 13.97
CA ASN A 57 -6.35 10.70 13.24
C ASN A 57 -5.71 10.20 11.94
N ILE A 58 -5.50 8.90 11.84
CA ILE A 58 -4.81 8.28 10.69
C ILE A 58 -5.61 8.46 9.38
N TYR A 59 -6.92 8.36 9.39
CA TYR A 59 -7.75 8.61 8.19
C TYR A 59 -7.52 10.02 7.65
N HIS A 60 -7.53 11.01 8.55
CA HIS A 60 -7.26 12.40 8.18
C HIS A 60 -5.82 12.58 7.69
N CYS A 61 -4.85 11.96 8.37
CA CYS A 61 -3.44 11.97 7.96
C CYS A 61 -3.27 11.50 6.53
N ARG A 62 -3.82 10.33 6.17
CA ARG A 62 -3.74 9.75 4.82
C ARG A 62 -4.38 10.66 3.77
N ASN A 63 -5.52 11.30 4.07
CA ASN A 63 -6.17 12.23 3.16
C ASN A 63 -5.33 13.50 2.93
N ILE A 64 -4.76 14.11 3.99
CA ILE A 64 -3.87 15.27 3.87
C ILE A 64 -2.61 14.91 3.07
N LEU A 65 -2.07 13.72 3.30
CA LEU A 65 -0.87 13.23 2.63
C LEU A 65 -1.00 13.25 1.10
N LEU A 66 -2.22 13.00 0.60
CA LEU A 66 -2.57 13.11 -0.81
C LEU A 66 -3.09 14.51 -1.21
N GLY A 67 -2.95 15.51 -0.34
CA GLY A 67 -3.41 16.87 -0.62
C GLY A 67 -4.92 17.02 -0.64
N GLY A 68 -5.66 16.14 0.05
CA GLY A 68 -7.11 16.23 0.19
C GLY A 68 -7.52 17.55 0.85
N ASN A 69 -8.56 18.18 0.32
CA ASN A 69 -9.08 19.46 0.79
C ASN A 69 -10.61 19.40 0.89
N ASN A 70 -11.14 19.65 2.09
CA ASN A 70 -12.57 19.63 2.36
C ASN A 70 -13.40 20.60 1.48
N LEU A 71 -12.76 21.65 0.96
CA LEU A 71 -13.42 22.64 0.12
C LEU A 71 -13.56 22.20 -1.35
N ASN A 72 -12.85 21.15 -1.76
CA ASN A 72 -12.86 20.67 -3.15
C ASN A 72 -13.98 19.66 -3.45
N GLY A 73 -14.79 19.30 -2.42
CA GLY A 73 -15.87 18.33 -2.58
C GLY A 73 -15.39 16.87 -2.73
N GLU A 74 -16.32 16.00 -3.07
CA GLU A 74 -16.06 14.53 -3.11
C GLU A 74 -15.38 14.05 -4.39
N TYR A 75 -15.38 14.83 -5.47
CA TYR A 75 -14.78 14.49 -6.77
C TYR A 75 -13.47 15.25 -6.98
N GLN A 76 -12.49 15.00 -6.14
CA GLN A 76 -11.19 15.63 -6.23
C GLN A 76 -10.08 14.63 -6.51
N SER A 77 -9.04 15.11 -7.19
CA SER A 77 -7.83 14.33 -7.45
C SER A 77 -6.75 14.63 -6.41
N PRO A 78 -5.80 13.70 -6.17
CA PRO A 78 -4.64 13.97 -5.34
C PRO A 78 -3.95 15.28 -5.75
N TRP A 79 -3.66 16.13 -4.73
CA TRP A 79 -3.05 17.45 -4.89
C TRP A 79 -3.74 18.34 -5.94
N SER A 80 -5.03 18.11 -6.24
CA SER A 80 -5.80 18.85 -7.27
C SER A 80 -5.10 18.83 -8.64
N ASN A 81 -4.45 17.72 -9.00
CA ASN A 81 -3.67 17.52 -10.23
C ASN A 81 -2.52 18.54 -10.44
N LYS A 82 -2.00 19.16 -9.38
CA LYS A 82 -0.90 20.15 -9.48
C LYS A 82 0.46 19.50 -9.77
N PHE A 83 0.60 18.20 -9.54
CA PHE A 83 1.84 17.47 -9.77
C PHE A 83 1.66 16.47 -10.90
N ASP A 84 2.68 16.37 -11.75
CA ASP A 84 2.75 15.31 -12.74
C ASP A 84 3.55 14.13 -12.18
N TYR A 85 2.89 12.97 -12.10
CA TYR A 85 3.45 11.71 -11.60
C TYR A 85 2.83 10.52 -12.33
N ASP A 86 3.53 9.39 -12.32
CA ASP A 86 2.99 8.12 -12.82
C ASP A 86 2.43 7.27 -11.68
N TYR A 87 3.07 7.36 -10.50
CA TYR A 87 2.75 6.52 -9.34
C TYR A 87 2.77 7.28 -8.02
N ILE A 88 1.91 6.84 -7.11
CA ILE A 88 2.01 7.13 -5.68
C ILE A 88 2.46 5.85 -4.98
N MET A 89 3.54 5.92 -4.21
CA MET A 89 4.04 4.79 -3.41
C MET A 89 3.89 5.12 -1.94
N PHE A 90 3.13 4.32 -1.21
CA PHE A 90 3.06 4.43 0.24
C PHE A 90 4.16 3.60 0.90
N ILE A 91 4.88 4.21 1.83
CA ILE A 91 5.85 3.53 2.69
C ILE A 91 5.62 4.00 4.12
N ASP A 92 5.24 3.09 5.00
CA ASP A 92 5.04 3.42 6.41
C ASP A 92 6.37 3.54 7.15
N THR A 93 6.38 4.37 8.20
CA THR A 93 7.60 4.79 8.92
C THR A 93 8.24 3.70 9.78
N ASP A 94 7.70 2.50 9.77
CA ASP A 94 8.19 1.30 10.44
C ASP A 94 8.48 0.13 9.46
N GLN A 95 8.51 0.42 8.16
CA GLN A 95 8.90 -0.55 7.14
C GLN A 95 10.42 -0.60 6.99
N VAL A 96 10.95 -1.82 6.89
CA VAL A 96 12.38 -2.09 6.69
C VAL A 96 12.56 -2.77 5.34
N PHE A 97 13.20 -2.07 4.41
CA PHE A 97 13.27 -2.51 3.02
C PHE A 97 14.62 -2.18 2.38
N GLU A 98 14.95 -2.87 1.31
CA GLU A 98 16.08 -2.57 0.43
C GLU A 98 15.60 -1.85 -0.85
N PRO A 99 16.43 -1.02 -1.48
CA PRO A 99 16.08 -0.27 -2.69
C PRO A 99 15.50 -1.14 -3.81
N GLU A 100 16.01 -2.36 -3.95
CA GLU A 100 15.60 -3.34 -4.97
C GLU A 100 14.13 -3.73 -4.84
N GLN A 101 13.61 -3.77 -3.62
CA GLN A 101 12.20 -4.08 -3.36
C GLN A 101 11.29 -2.95 -3.85
N ALA A 102 11.67 -1.69 -3.61
CA ALA A 102 10.95 -0.53 -4.12
C ALA A 102 11.01 -0.46 -5.65
N TYR A 103 12.19 -0.68 -6.25
CA TYR A 103 12.31 -0.73 -7.72
C TYR A 103 11.49 -1.87 -8.31
N ARG A 104 11.45 -3.04 -7.68
CA ARG A 104 10.66 -4.17 -8.17
C ARG A 104 9.16 -3.85 -8.22
N LEU A 105 8.60 -3.11 -7.25
CA LEU A 105 7.22 -2.62 -7.33
C LEU A 105 7.02 -1.78 -8.60
N ILE A 106 7.92 -0.83 -8.85
CA ILE A 106 7.83 0.08 -9.98
C ILE A 106 7.98 -0.68 -11.30
N ASP A 107 8.98 -1.55 -11.41
CA ASP A 107 9.27 -2.35 -12.60
C ASP A 107 8.10 -3.29 -12.94
N THR A 108 7.47 -3.88 -11.91
CA THR A 108 6.28 -4.72 -12.08
C THR A 108 5.10 -3.91 -12.61
N MET A 109 4.88 -2.69 -12.08
CA MET A 109 3.85 -1.78 -12.58
C MET A 109 4.13 -1.31 -14.01
N GLU A 110 5.40 -1.07 -14.35
CA GLU A 110 5.79 -0.68 -15.71
C GLU A 110 5.60 -1.82 -16.73
N ALA A 111 5.89 -3.05 -16.32
CA ALA A 111 5.71 -4.24 -17.15
C ALA A 111 4.23 -4.64 -17.34
N ASN A 112 3.35 -4.28 -16.39
CA ASN A 112 1.95 -4.69 -16.36
C ASN A 112 1.03 -3.47 -16.32
N LYS A 113 0.68 -2.92 -17.49
CA LYS A 113 -0.11 -1.67 -17.60
C LYS A 113 -1.57 -1.80 -17.14
N ASP A 114 -2.07 -3.01 -17.06
CA ASP A 114 -3.40 -3.34 -16.57
C ASP A 114 -3.47 -3.41 -15.03
N ILE A 115 -2.34 -3.44 -14.35
CA ILE A 115 -2.28 -3.38 -12.88
C ILE A 115 -2.36 -1.92 -12.43
N GLU A 116 -3.33 -1.63 -11.57
CA GLU A 116 -3.57 -0.29 -11.04
C GLU A 116 -3.01 -0.13 -9.62
N VAL A 117 -3.06 -1.20 -8.81
CA VAL A 117 -2.58 -1.22 -7.42
C VAL A 117 -1.81 -2.50 -7.16
N LEU A 118 -0.60 -2.35 -6.61
CA LEU A 118 0.31 -3.43 -6.27
C LEU A 118 0.94 -3.19 -4.90
N ALA A 119 1.12 -4.24 -4.12
CA ALA A 119 1.86 -4.17 -2.86
C ALA A 119 2.88 -5.31 -2.72
N GLY A 120 3.91 -5.07 -1.93
CA GLY A 120 4.68 -6.11 -1.27
C GLY A 120 3.96 -6.64 -0.03
N ILE A 121 4.56 -7.61 0.64
CA ILE A 121 4.02 -8.19 1.88
C ILE A 121 4.92 -7.92 3.07
N TYR A 122 4.31 -7.85 4.23
CA TYR A 122 4.97 -7.82 5.53
C TYR A 122 4.11 -8.50 6.58
N CYS A 123 4.72 -8.97 7.67
CA CYS A 123 3.98 -9.62 8.73
C CYS A 123 3.26 -8.63 9.64
N MET A 124 2.12 -9.06 10.17
CA MET A 124 1.47 -8.43 11.31
C MET A 124 2.33 -8.55 12.58
N ALA A 125 1.87 -8.00 13.69
CA ALA A 125 2.62 -8.00 14.95
C ALA A 125 2.87 -9.39 15.54
N ASP A 126 2.14 -10.42 15.08
CA ASP A 126 2.36 -11.83 15.44
C ASP A 126 3.60 -12.45 14.76
N GLY A 127 4.18 -11.76 13.77
CA GLY A 127 5.33 -12.24 13.00
C GLY A 127 5.06 -13.45 12.12
N HIS A 128 3.82 -13.87 11.97
CA HIS A 128 3.41 -15.08 11.28
C HIS A 128 2.49 -14.83 10.08
N LEU A 129 1.41 -14.11 10.31
CA LEU A 129 0.44 -13.77 9.26
C LEU A 129 0.88 -12.50 8.52
N SER A 130 0.73 -12.50 7.20
CA SER A 130 0.89 -11.29 6.41
C SER A 130 -0.35 -10.41 6.50
N THR A 131 -0.21 -9.14 6.11
CA THR A 131 -1.34 -8.20 6.02
C THR A 131 -2.16 -8.42 4.74
N CYS A 132 -2.43 -9.67 4.34
CA CYS A 132 -3.11 -9.97 3.08
C CYS A 132 -4.26 -10.96 3.27
N ILE A 133 -5.44 -10.60 2.73
CA ILE A 133 -6.57 -11.50 2.53
C ILE A 133 -6.91 -11.58 1.05
N LEU A 134 -7.33 -12.76 0.60
CA LEU A 134 -7.66 -12.98 -0.80
C LEU A 134 -9.09 -12.53 -1.12
N ASP A 135 -10.01 -12.84 -0.22
CA ASP A 135 -11.44 -12.60 -0.37
C ASP A 135 -12.02 -11.93 0.88
N TRP A 136 -13.09 -11.16 0.67
CA TRP A 136 -13.88 -10.57 1.76
C TRP A 136 -14.91 -11.57 2.25
N ASP A 137 -14.44 -12.57 3.03
CA ASP A 137 -15.27 -13.67 3.51
C ASP A 137 -15.96 -13.31 4.84
N GLU A 138 -17.20 -12.83 4.74
CA GLU A 138 -18.02 -12.45 5.88
C GLU A 138 -18.45 -13.66 6.73
N GLU A 139 -18.60 -14.85 6.14
CA GLU A 139 -18.95 -16.06 6.88
C GLU A 139 -17.77 -16.50 7.76
N PHE A 140 -16.56 -16.46 7.20
CA PHE A 140 -15.36 -16.71 7.98
C PHE A 140 -15.20 -15.69 9.10
N PHE A 141 -15.42 -14.40 8.81
CA PHE A 141 -15.33 -13.34 9.81
C PHE A 141 -16.36 -13.54 10.92
N ALA A 142 -17.63 -13.81 10.59
CA ALA A 142 -18.70 -14.04 11.56
C ALA A 142 -18.39 -15.20 12.52
N LYS A 143 -17.70 -16.23 12.02
CA LYS A 143 -17.32 -17.43 12.79
C LYS A 143 -16.08 -17.23 13.65
N ASN A 144 -15.07 -16.49 13.13
CA ASN A 144 -13.72 -16.46 13.72
C ASN A 144 -13.37 -15.09 14.35
N GLY A 145 -14.18 -14.03 14.14
CA GLY A 145 -13.92 -12.66 14.60
C GLY A 145 -12.75 -11.99 13.90
N ARG A 146 -12.29 -12.53 12.78
CA ARG A 146 -11.22 -11.98 11.93
C ARG A 146 -11.34 -12.51 10.51
N PHE A 147 -10.72 -11.84 9.55
CA PHE A 147 -10.57 -12.37 8.20
C PHE A 147 -9.47 -13.44 8.09
N ASP A 148 -9.47 -14.16 6.98
CA ASP A 148 -8.52 -15.25 6.68
C ASP A 148 -7.20 -14.68 6.11
N PHE A 149 -6.38 -14.14 7.00
CA PHE A 149 -5.05 -13.64 6.63
C PHE A 149 -4.12 -14.77 6.23
N LYS A 150 -3.45 -14.61 5.11
CA LYS A 150 -2.53 -15.61 4.57
C LYS A 150 -1.11 -15.45 5.13
N THR A 151 -0.41 -16.57 5.27
CA THR A 151 1.02 -16.54 5.57
C THR A 151 1.82 -16.14 4.33
N PRO A 152 3.05 -15.59 4.49
CA PRO A 152 3.92 -15.32 3.35
C PRO A 152 4.17 -16.55 2.46
N LYS A 153 4.30 -17.73 3.07
CA LYS A 153 4.53 -18.98 2.36
C LYS A 153 3.34 -19.37 1.46
N GLU A 154 2.12 -19.31 2.00
CA GLU A 154 0.90 -19.59 1.21
C GLU A 154 0.79 -18.64 0.01
N LEU A 155 1.07 -17.35 0.20
CA LEU A 155 1.03 -16.37 -0.89
C LEU A 155 2.10 -16.67 -1.96
N GLN A 156 3.31 -17.06 -1.57
CA GLN A 156 4.37 -17.44 -2.50
C GLN A 156 4.02 -18.71 -3.29
N GLU A 157 3.46 -19.72 -2.63
CA GLU A 157 3.00 -20.95 -3.28
C GLU A 157 1.87 -20.67 -4.28
N LEU A 158 0.93 -19.79 -3.93
CA LEU A 158 -0.13 -19.35 -4.84
C LEU A 158 0.43 -18.59 -6.05
N ALA A 159 1.37 -17.68 -5.83
CA ALA A 159 1.97 -16.86 -6.89
C ALA A 159 2.77 -17.68 -7.89
N GLN A 160 3.51 -18.71 -7.43
CA GLN A 160 4.31 -19.58 -8.31
C GLN A 160 3.48 -20.29 -9.39
N ASN A 161 2.17 -20.46 -9.15
CA ASN A 161 1.25 -21.06 -10.10
C ASN A 161 0.55 -20.03 -11.00
N GLN A 162 0.90 -18.74 -10.88
CA GLN A 162 0.32 -17.65 -11.69
C GLN A 162 1.29 -17.15 -12.75
N PRO A 163 0.82 -16.75 -13.93
CA PRO A 163 1.69 -16.33 -15.05
C PRO A 163 2.63 -15.15 -14.75
N ARG A 164 2.27 -14.31 -13.78
CA ARG A 164 3.03 -13.10 -13.41
C ARG A 164 3.76 -13.22 -12.07
N ASN A 165 3.65 -14.38 -11.41
CA ASN A 165 4.07 -14.57 -10.02
C ASN A 165 3.44 -13.53 -9.04
N LEU A 166 2.22 -13.10 -9.34
CA LEU A 166 1.44 -12.17 -8.54
C LEU A 166 0.17 -12.86 -8.05
N VAL A 167 -0.34 -12.41 -6.90
CA VAL A 167 -1.60 -12.89 -6.34
C VAL A 167 -2.62 -11.76 -6.37
N LYS A 168 -3.81 -12.03 -6.94
CA LYS A 168 -4.93 -11.11 -6.80
C LYS A 168 -5.46 -11.23 -5.38
N ALA A 169 -5.67 -10.11 -4.70
CA ALA A 169 -6.13 -10.05 -3.33
C ALA A 169 -7.24 -9.01 -3.17
N PHE A 170 -8.03 -9.15 -2.12
CA PHE A 170 -9.02 -8.14 -1.73
C PHE A 170 -8.33 -7.01 -0.95
N TYR A 171 -7.48 -7.34 -0.01
CA TYR A 171 -6.80 -6.41 0.88
C TYR A 171 -5.34 -6.82 1.07
N GLY A 172 -4.49 -5.83 1.21
CA GLY A 172 -3.11 -5.95 1.66
C GLY A 172 -2.71 -4.71 2.42
N GLY A 173 -1.65 -4.80 3.20
CA GLY A 173 -1.18 -3.64 3.95
C GLY A 173 -0.78 -2.48 3.04
N LEU A 174 -1.16 -1.27 3.42
CA LEU A 174 -0.82 -0.05 2.68
C LEU A 174 0.67 0.31 2.78
N GLY A 175 1.32 -0.13 3.86
CA GLY A 175 2.65 0.32 4.28
C GLY A 175 3.81 0.07 3.30
N PHE A 176 3.62 -0.74 2.25
CA PHE A 176 4.57 -0.89 1.15
C PHE A 176 3.82 -1.20 -0.15
N SER A 177 3.19 -0.18 -0.72
CA SER A 177 2.27 -0.32 -1.86
C SER A 177 2.45 0.79 -2.88
N ILE A 178 2.05 0.52 -4.13
CA ILE A 178 2.15 1.47 -5.24
C ILE A 178 0.83 1.54 -6.01
N PHE A 179 0.41 2.75 -6.32
CA PHE A 179 -0.83 3.08 -7.01
C PHE A 179 -0.54 3.83 -8.29
N ARG A 180 -1.14 3.41 -9.37
CA ARG A 180 -1.07 4.13 -10.65
C ARG A 180 -1.84 5.44 -10.57
N LYS A 181 -1.36 6.48 -11.25
CA LYS A 181 -2.09 7.75 -11.43
C LYS A 181 -3.50 7.47 -11.93
N GLY A 182 -4.49 8.17 -11.37
CA GLY A 182 -5.89 8.03 -11.72
C GLY A 182 -6.69 7.04 -10.85
N VAL A 183 -6.03 6.22 -10.02
CA VAL A 183 -6.73 5.30 -9.11
C VAL A 183 -7.62 6.07 -8.14
N PHE A 184 -7.09 7.10 -7.50
CA PHE A 184 -7.83 7.92 -6.54
C PHE A 184 -8.91 8.80 -7.18
N ASP A 185 -8.87 9.01 -8.50
CA ASP A 185 -9.91 9.71 -9.25
C ASP A 185 -11.18 8.85 -9.47
N LYS A 186 -11.06 7.53 -9.28
CA LYS A 186 -12.14 6.57 -9.46
C LYS A 186 -12.97 6.35 -8.20
N ILE A 187 -12.50 6.84 -7.06
CA ILE A 187 -13.17 6.74 -5.76
C ILE A 187 -13.40 8.12 -5.18
N LYS A 188 -14.50 8.28 -4.45
CA LYS A 188 -14.85 9.57 -3.83
C LYS A 188 -13.95 9.90 -2.64
N TYR A 189 -13.66 11.21 -2.49
CA TYR A 189 -13.08 11.73 -1.26
C TYR A 189 -14.17 11.78 -0.15
N PRO A 190 -13.83 11.51 1.10
CA PRO A 190 -12.50 11.14 1.62
C PRO A 190 -12.05 9.78 1.08
N TRP A 191 -10.83 9.69 0.56
CA TRP A 191 -10.30 8.41 0.05
C TRP A 191 -10.13 7.39 1.17
N PHE A 192 -9.75 7.87 2.35
CA PHE A 192 -9.65 7.13 3.60
C PHE A 192 -10.75 7.63 4.53
N GLU A 193 -11.71 6.80 4.86
CA GLU A 193 -12.83 7.16 5.71
C GLU A 193 -13.17 6.03 6.70
N PRO A 194 -13.67 6.36 7.91
CA PRO A 194 -14.12 5.36 8.85
C PRO A 194 -15.43 4.71 8.34
N ILE A 195 -15.34 3.45 7.92
CA ILE A 195 -16.50 2.66 7.50
C ILE A 195 -16.88 1.72 8.63
N VAL A 196 -18.15 1.76 9.04
CA VAL A 196 -18.71 0.80 9.99
C VAL A 196 -19.19 -0.42 9.19
N HIS A 197 -18.59 -1.57 9.47
CA HIS A 197 -18.92 -2.85 8.85
C HIS A 197 -19.77 -3.69 9.82
N LYS A 198 -20.84 -4.26 9.30
CA LYS A 198 -21.75 -5.11 10.07
C LYS A 198 -21.80 -6.50 9.45
N VAL A 199 -21.43 -7.52 10.23
CA VAL A 199 -21.47 -8.92 9.80
C VAL A 199 -22.22 -9.72 10.85
N GLY A 200 -23.40 -10.22 10.49
CA GLY A 200 -24.28 -10.91 11.43
C GLY A 200 -24.66 -9.99 12.61
N MET A 201 -24.30 -10.39 13.84
CA MET A 201 -24.45 -9.56 15.04
C MET A 201 -23.21 -8.72 15.36
N GLY A 202 -22.11 -8.93 14.61
CA GLY A 202 -20.86 -8.19 14.79
C GLY A 202 -20.93 -6.80 14.18
N VAL A 203 -20.31 -5.84 14.87
CA VAL A 203 -20.12 -4.47 14.37
C VAL A 203 -18.64 -4.17 14.51
N ASP A 204 -17.97 -3.82 13.42
CA ASP A 204 -16.57 -3.47 13.40
C ASP A 204 -16.33 -2.14 12.69
N LEU A 205 -15.25 -1.47 13.03
CA LEU A 205 -14.78 -0.27 12.37
C LEU A 205 -13.56 -0.63 11.51
N MET A 206 -13.71 -0.53 10.20
CA MET A 206 -12.58 -0.78 9.28
C MET A 206 -11.43 0.18 9.58
N GLY A 207 -10.19 -0.35 9.64
CA GLY A 207 -8.98 0.47 9.62
C GLY A 207 -8.90 1.32 8.35
N GLU A 208 -8.06 2.36 8.34
CA GLU A 208 -7.99 3.30 7.23
C GLU A 208 -7.54 2.64 5.91
N ASP A 209 -6.65 1.68 6.01
CA ASP A 209 -6.17 0.89 4.88
C ASP A 209 -7.25 -0.09 4.38
N VAL A 210 -7.92 -0.79 5.29
CA VAL A 210 -9.04 -1.69 4.97
C VAL A 210 -10.14 -0.92 4.26
N SER A 211 -10.52 0.26 4.76
CA SER A 211 -11.55 1.10 4.15
C SER A 211 -11.18 1.55 2.74
N LEU A 212 -9.91 1.90 2.50
CA LEU A 212 -9.43 2.22 1.17
C LEU A 212 -9.59 1.03 0.21
N PHE A 213 -9.09 -0.15 0.58
CA PHE A 213 -9.17 -1.34 -0.27
C PHE A 213 -10.62 -1.78 -0.50
N TYR A 214 -11.49 -1.63 0.48
CA TYR A 214 -12.93 -1.85 0.33
C TYR A 214 -13.52 -0.94 -0.76
N LYS A 215 -13.24 0.38 -0.71
CA LYS A 215 -13.69 1.35 -1.74
C LYS A 215 -13.11 1.06 -3.12
N LEU A 216 -11.86 0.62 -3.20
CA LEU A 216 -11.23 0.23 -4.47
C LEU A 216 -11.93 -0.98 -5.09
N ASN A 217 -12.25 -2.00 -4.29
CA ASN A 217 -12.99 -3.17 -4.76
C ASN A 217 -14.40 -2.79 -5.24
N GLU A 218 -15.14 -1.95 -4.49
CA GLU A 218 -16.45 -1.42 -4.91
C GLU A 218 -16.38 -0.64 -6.24
N ALA A 219 -15.26 0.03 -6.50
CA ALA A 219 -15.00 0.72 -7.76
C ALA A 219 -14.51 -0.20 -8.89
N GLY A 220 -14.42 -1.51 -8.65
CA GLY A 220 -13.95 -2.51 -9.62
C GLY A 220 -12.43 -2.46 -9.88
N ILE A 221 -11.65 -1.83 -8.99
CA ILE A 221 -10.19 -1.74 -9.10
C ILE A 221 -9.58 -3.00 -8.51
N ASN A 222 -8.83 -3.73 -9.33
CA ASN A 222 -8.14 -4.93 -8.88
C ASN A 222 -6.86 -4.58 -8.13
N PHE A 223 -6.70 -5.22 -6.98
CA PHE A 223 -5.49 -5.16 -6.17
C PHE A 223 -4.66 -6.43 -6.33
N TRP A 224 -3.34 -6.25 -6.46
CA TRP A 224 -2.38 -7.33 -6.63
C TRP A 224 -1.30 -7.27 -5.55
N VAL A 225 -0.76 -8.44 -5.22
CA VAL A 225 0.34 -8.59 -4.28
C VAL A 225 1.49 -9.34 -4.96
N ASP A 226 2.72 -8.82 -4.82
CA ASP A 226 3.94 -9.55 -5.12
C ASP A 226 4.52 -10.15 -3.84
N PRO A 227 4.30 -11.43 -3.55
CA PRO A 227 4.72 -12.04 -2.29
C PRO A 227 6.24 -12.31 -2.23
N PHE A 228 6.97 -12.03 -3.32
CA PHE A 228 8.44 -12.07 -3.34
C PHE A 228 9.06 -10.70 -2.99
N ILE A 229 8.24 -9.67 -2.84
CA ILE A 229 8.61 -8.41 -2.19
C ILE A 229 8.21 -8.52 -0.72
N TYR A 230 9.09 -9.08 0.09
CA TYR A 230 8.85 -9.27 1.51
C TYR A 230 9.70 -8.27 2.31
N VAL A 231 9.04 -7.27 2.91
CA VAL A 231 9.70 -6.22 3.69
C VAL A 231 9.53 -6.46 5.19
N GLY A 232 10.48 -5.96 5.96
CA GLY A 232 10.41 -6.02 7.42
C GLY A 232 9.40 -5.03 7.98
N HIS A 233 8.81 -5.36 9.13
CA HIS A 233 7.87 -4.53 9.87
C HIS A 233 8.40 -4.34 11.29
N GLU A 234 8.99 -3.20 11.57
CA GLU A 234 9.61 -2.93 12.87
C GLU A 234 8.53 -2.67 13.93
N LYS A 235 8.50 -3.53 14.94
CA LYS A 235 7.58 -3.39 16.08
C LYS A 235 8.36 -3.40 17.39
N TYR A 236 7.98 -2.54 18.30
CA TYR A 236 8.58 -2.48 19.63
C TYR A 236 8.01 -3.60 20.52
N ALA A 237 8.89 -4.27 21.24
CA ALA A 237 8.54 -5.24 22.27
C ALA A 237 9.00 -4.74 23.65
N ILE A 238 8.15 -4.91 24.66
CA ILE A 238 8.53 -4.66 26.07
C ILE A 238 9.05 -5.99 26.64
N LEU A 239 10.34 -6.04 26.87
CA LEU A 239 10.95 -7.19 27.55
C LEU A 239 10.71 -7.05 29.07
N ARG A 240 10.05 -8.04 29.65
CA ARG A 240 9.85 -8.15 31.11
C ARG A 240 10.64 -9.36 31.60
N PRO A 241 11.30 -9.27 32.77
CA PRO A 241 11.86 -10.45 33.39
C PRO A 241 10.73 -11.43 33.69
N PRO A 242 11.00 -12.77 33.67
CA PRO A 242 10.02 -13.75 34.11
C PRO A 242 9.57 -13.40 35.53
N ALA A 243 8.28 -13.59 35.83
CA ALA A 243 7.79 -13.38 37.17
C ALA A 243 8.61 -14.24 38.13
N LEU A 244 9.15 -13.60 39.17
CA LEU A 244 9.78 -14.35 40.26
C LEU A 244 8.66 -15.15 40.92
N VAL A 245 8.79 -16.49 40.87
CA VAL A 245 7.85 -17.43 41.52
C VAL A 245 8.09 -17.40 43.01
#